data_c9ac031a92ccd7c3c2f43f6c1d12e5a1
#
_entry.id   c9ac031a92ccd7c3c2f43f6c1d12e5a1
#
_cell.length_a   1.000
_cell.length_b   1.000
_cell.length_c   1.000
_cell.angle_alpha   90.00
_cell.angle_beta   90.00
_cell.angle_gamma   90.00
#
_symmetry.space_group_name_H-M   'P 1'
#
loop_
_entity.id
_entity.type
_entity.pdbx_description
1 polymer ?
#
loop_
_entity_poly.entity_id
_entity_poly.type
_entity_poly.pdbx_seq_one_letter_code
_entity_poly.pdbx_strand_id
1 'polypeptide(L)'
;MLAPMKQFYLFTICLFSFSLLANEAECLPFNTDPFEITQQNGLEFSIFPNPVKNERLYIKTNSSAEKHIEIFNVLGERKLEVFTFNESIYLGELPSGIYIFKLEQDGKNGLKRLVIP
;
A
#
# COMPACT_ATOMS: atom_id res chain seq x y z
N MET A 1 -24.11 18.75 68.11
CA MET A 1 -23.22 17.66 67.69
C MET A 1 -23.50 17.27 66.22
N LEU A 2 -23.14 18.16 65.32
CA LEU A 2 -23.33 17.91 63.85
C LEU A 2 -22.01 17.97 63.07
N ALA A 3 -20.87 17.75 63.77
CA ALA A 3 -19.54 17.86 63.17
C ALA A 3 -19.03 16.64 62.36
N PRO A 4 -19.55 15.41 62.50
CA PRO A 4 -18.94 14.31 61.76
C PRO A 4 -19.53 14.06 60.37
N MET A 5 -20.61 14.71 59.98
CA MET A 5 -21.24 14.42 58.68
C MET A 5 -20.55 15.06 57.48
N LYS A 6 -19.78 16.11 57.67
CA LYS A 6 -19.04 16.77 56.59
C LYS A 6 -17.79 16.01 56.15
N GLN A 7 -17.21 15.21 57.01
CA GLN A 7 -16.04 14.41 56.68
C GLN A 7 -16.37 13.14 55.87
N PHE A 8 -17.58 12.61 56.03
CA PHE A 8 -18.02 11.46 55.27
C PHE A 8 -18.26 11.77 53.76
N TYR A 9 -18.74 12.97 53.48
CA TYR A 9 -18.94 13.40 52.09
C TYR A 9 -17.66 13.63 51.32
N LEU A 10 -16.61 14.13 51.99
CA LEU A 10 -15.29 14.31 51.39
C LEU A 10 -14.64 12.96 51.02
N PHE A 11 -14.88 11.93 51.84
CA PHE A 11 -14.31 10.62 51.61
C PHE A 11 -15.02 9.86 50.49
N THR A 12 -16.36 10.02 50.36
CA THR A 12 -17.11 9.45 49.25
C THR A 12 -16.85 10.14 47.94
N ILE A 13 -16.56 11.43 47.93
CA ILE A 13 -16.19 12.15 46.69
C ILE A 13 -14.79 11.74 46.22
N CYS A 14 -13.84 11.50 47.11
CA CYS A 14 -12.52 11.01 46.76
C CYS A 14 -12.53 9.59 46.18
N LEU A 15 -13.42 8.72 46.66
CA LEU A 15 -13.56 7.36 46.12
C LEU A 15 -14.22 7.31 44.72
N PHE A 16 -15.07 8.31 44.42
CA PHE A 16 -15.75 8.38 43.13
C PHE A 16 -14.88 9.01 42.05
N SER A 17 -13.86 9.79 42.42
CA SER A 17 -12.95 10.42 41.44
C SER A 17 -11.84 9.49 40.94
N PHE A 18 -11.62 8.34 41.54
CA PHE A 18 -10.55 7.43 41.17
C PHE A 18 -10.98 6.39 40.10
N SER A 19 -12.26 6.29 39.77
CA SER A 19 -12.76 5.33 38.79
C SER A 19 -12.77 5.86 37.36
N LEU A 20 -12.30 7.06 37.08
CA LEU A 20 -12.30 7.65 35.73
C LEU A 20 -10.94 7.64 35.03
N LEU A 21 -9.95 6.94 35.56
CA LEU A 21 -8.60 6.83 34.97
C LEU A 21 -8.25 5.38 34.57
N ALA A 22 -9.26 4.56 34.30
CA ALA A 22 -9.04 3.39 33.46
C ALA A 22 -8.98 3.87 32.01
N ASN A 23 -7.86 4.48 31.64
CA ASN A 23 -7.50 4.65 30.24
C ASN A 23 -7.16 3.25 29.74
N GLU A 24 -8.18 2.54 29.27
CA GLU A 24 -7.95 1.34 28.49
C GLU A 24 -7.16 1.79 27.26
N ALA A 25 -5.87 1.58 27.31
CA ALA A 25 -5.08 1.55 26.10
C ALA A 25 -5.65 0.39 25.30
N GLU A 26 -6.59 0.68 24.40
CA GLU A 26 -6.96 -0.24 23.35
C GLU A 26 -5.69 -0.54 22.57
N CYS A 27 -5.08 -1.66 22.90
CA CYS A 27 -4.14 -2.26 22.00
C CYS A 27 -4.94 -2.60 20.75
N LEU A 28 -4.85 -1.74 19.73
CA LEU A 28 -5.31 -2.06 18.41
C LEU A 28 -4.68 -3.41 18.05
N PRO A 29 -5.46 -4.41 17.68
CA PRO A 29 -4.88 -5.64 17.21
C PRO A 29 -3.97 -5.26 16.03
N PHE A 30 -2.68 -5.51 16.19
CA PHE A 30 -1.76 -5.46 15.08
C PHE A 30 -2.19 -6.60 14.15
N ASN A 31 -3.05 -6.27 13.20
CA ASN A 31 -3.38 -7.15 12.11
C ASN A 31 -2.08 -7.36 11.34
N THR A 32 -1.46 -8.49 11.59
CA THR A 32 -0.43 -9.06 10.72
C THR A 32 -1.11 -9.73 9.53
N ASP A 33 -2.01 -9.01 8.86
CA ASP A 33 -2.40 -9.42 7.53
C ASP A 33 -1.16 -9.28 6.65
N PRO A 34 -0.77 -10.32 5.94
CA PRO A 34 0.34 -10.20 5.02
C PRO A 34 -0.01 -9.05 4.09
N PHE A 35 0.86 -8.07 4.07
CA PHE A 35 0.83 -6.82 3.33
C PHE A 35 0.01 -6.95 2.03
N GLU A 36 -1.31 -6.87 2.14
CA GLU A 36 -2.15 -6.61 1.00
C GLU A 36 -1.86 -5.18 0.61
N ILE A 37 -1.14 -5.02 -0.50
CA ILE A 37 -1.13 -3.75 -1.21
C ILE A 37 -2.58 -3.52 -1.61
N THR A 38 -3.33 -2.82 -0.77
CA THR A 38 -4.66 -2.37 -1.10
C THR A 38 -4.49 -1.44 -2.28
N GLN A 39 -4.78 -1.94 -3.47
CA GLN A 39 -4.79 -1.16 -4.70
C GLN A 39 -5.92 -0.14 -4.58
N GLN A 40 -5.63 0.98 -3.93
CA GLN A 40 -6.53 2.13 -3.95
C GLN A 40 -6.53 2.66 -5.38
N ASN A 41 -7.65 2.52 -6.07
CA ASN A 41 -7.87 2.83 -7.48
C ASN A 41 -7.30 1.79 -8.47
N GLY A 42 -7.47 0.51 -8.17
CA GLY A 42 -6.88 -0.60 -8.91
C GLY A 42 -7.17 -0.60 -10.40
N LEU A 43 -6.16 -0.27 -11.20
CA LEU A 43 -6.16 -0.59 -12.61
C LEU A 43 -5.97 -2.11 -12.76
N GLU A 44 -6.96 -2.77 -13.33
CA GLU A 44 -6.82 -4.18 -13.70
C GLU A 44 -6.04 -4.30 -15.01
N PHE A 45 -4.89 -4.95 -14.93
CA PHE A 45 -4.05 -5.23 -16.09
C PHE A 45 -3.24 -6.50 -15.89
N SER A 46 -2.74 -7.05 -16.96
CA SER A 46 -1.80 -8.18 -16.93
C SER A 46 -0.56 -7.89 -17.74
N ILE A 47 0.55 -8.44 -17.29
CA ILE A 47 1.84 -8.39 -17.99
C ILE A 47 2.33 -9.81 -18.26
N PHE A 48 2.86 -10.05 -19.44
CA PHE A 48 3.37 -11.36 -19.83
C PHE A 48 4.42 -11.27 -20.95
N PRO A 49 5.33 -12.23 -21.08
CA PRO A 49 5.62 -13.26 -20.11
C PRO A 49 6.32 -12.69 -18.87
N ASN A 50 6.10 -13.31 -17.71
CA ASN A 50 6.79 -12.96 -16.49
C ASN A 50 7.23 -14.24 -15.77
N PRO A 51 8.51 -14.62 -15.78
CA PRO A 51 9.69 -13.83 -16.23
C PRO A 51 9.69 -13.45 -17.70
N VAL A 52 10.33 -12.31 -18.01
CA VAL A 52 10.42 -11.75 -19.36
C VAL A 52 11.16 -12.71 -20.29
N LYS A 53 10.69 -12.83 -21.52
CA LYS A 53 11.35 -13.58 -22.59
C LYS A 53 11.58 -12.68 -23.79
N ASN A 54 12.73 -12.88 -24.47
CA ASN A 54 13.09 -12.12 -25.66
C ASN A 54 13.03 -10.61 -25.48
N GLU A 55 13.38 -10.13 -24.26
CA GLU A 55 13.49 -8.70 -23.94
C GLU A 55 12.21 -7.89 -24.20
N ARG A 56 11.08 -8.55 -24.38
CA ARG A 56 9.80 -7.93 -24.69
C ARG A 56 8.73 -8.31 -23.65
N LEU A 57 8.02 -7.30 -23.19
CA LEU A 57 6.91 -7.44 -22.27
C LEU A 57 5.62 -6.96 -22.94
N TYR A 58 4.57 -7.77 -22.87
CA TYR A 58 3.23 -7.44 -23.33
C TYR A 58 2.38 -6.98 -22.14
N ILE A 59 1.53 -6.00 -22.39
CA ILE A 59 0.68 -5.37 -21.38
C ILE A 59 -0.75 -5.42 -21.91
N LYS A 60 -1.61 -6.12 -21.19
CA LYS A 60 -3.03 -6.21 -21.50
C LYS A 60 -3.84 -5.39 -20.50
N THR A 61 -4.62 -4.44 -21.00
CA THR A 61 -5.56 -3.60 -20.24
C THR A 61 -6.92 -3.62 -20.91
N ASN A 62 -7.93 -3.10 -20.22
CA ASN A 62 -9.29 -2.96 -20.75
C ASN A 62 -9.54 -1.60 -21.43
N SER A 63 -8.52 -0.76 -21.53
CA SER A 63 -8.60 0.58 -22.12
C SER A 63 -7.60 0.71 -23.27
N SER A 64 -7.93 1.54 -24.25
CA SER A 64 -7.05 1.92 -25.34
C SER A 64 -6.33 3.26 -25.15
N ALA A 65 -6.52 3.89 -23.99
CA ALA A 65 -5.85 5.13 -23.64
C ALA A 65 -4.33 4.96 -23.55
N GLU A 66 -3.61 6.08 -23.60
CA GLU A 66 -2.17 6.07 -23.43
C GLU A 66 -1.77 5.46 -22.06
N LYS A 67 -0.75 4.64 -22.10
CA LYS A 67 -0.16 4.00 -20.92
C LYS A 67 1.06 4.79 -20.47
N HIS A 68 1.09 5.18 -19.22
CA HIS A 68 2.28 5.67 -18.56
C HIS A 68 2.90 4.52 -17.75
N ILE A 69 4.06 4.08 -18.16
CA ILE A 69 4.76 2.92 -17.59
C ILE A 69 6.03 3.39 -16.90
N GLU A 70 6.17 3.01 -15.66
CA GLU A 70 7.38 3.25 -14.87
C GLU A 70 7.88 1.92 -14.32
N ILE A 71 9.19 1.68 -14.41
CA ILE A 71 9.82 0.48 -13.86
C ILE A 71 10.86 0.91 -12.83
N PHE A 72 10.74 0.36 -11.63
CA PHE A 72 11.61 0.65 -10.50
C PHE A 72 12.39 -0.61 -10.11
N ASN A 73 13.63 -0.43 -9.66
CA ASN A 73 14.36 -1.50 -9.02
C ASN A 73 13.91 -1.69 -7.55
N VAL A 74 14.47 -2.67 -6.85
CA VAL A 74 14.14 -2.97 -5.45
C VAL A 74 14.55 -1.85 -4.47
N LEU A 75 15.43 -0.95 -4.88
CA LEU A 75 15.81 0.24 -4.10
C LEU A 75 14.86 1.43 -4.29
N GLY A 76 13.86 1.30 -5.18
CA GLY A 76 12.91 2.35 -5.51
C GLY A 76 13.42 3.35 -6.54
N GLU A 77 14.54 3.08 -7.21
CA GLU A 77 15.04 3.90 -8.30
C GLU A 77 14.30 3.60 -9.61
N ARG A 78 13.81 4.63 -10.27
CA ARG A 78 13.20 4.49 -11.59
C ARG A 78 14.26 4.18 -12.64
N LYS A 79 14.10 3.06 -13.30
CA LYS A 79 15.04 2.58 -14.34
C LYS A 79 14.51 2.78 -15.76
N LEU A 80 13.19 2.83 -15.93
CA LEU A 80 12.57 3.06 -17.22
C LEU A 80 11.29 3.86 -17.03
N GLU A 81 11.00 4.77 -17.97
CA GLU A 81 9.73 5.50 -18.07
C GLU A 81 9.34 5.57 -19.54
N VAL A 82 8.11 5.17 -19.83
CA VAL A 82 7.58 5.11 -21.21
C VAL A 82 6.13 5.56 -21.23
N PHE A 83 5.80 6.43 -22.19
CA PHE A 83 4.42 6.75 -22.57
C PHE A 83 4.12 6.07 -23.89
N THR A 84 3.09 5.25 -23.96
CA THR A 84 2.80 4.48 -25.18
C THR A 84 1.34 4.06 -25.30
N PHE A 85 0.86 3.96 -26.52
CA PHE A 85 -0.40 3.28 -26.85
C PHE A 85 -0.19 1.80 -27.17
N ASN A 86 1.04 1.37 -27.38
CA ASN A 86 1.37 0.01 -27.77
C ASN A 86 1.05 -1.00 -26.65
N GLU A 87 0.77 -2.22 -27.07
CA GLU A 87 0.54 -3.35 -26.16
C GLU A 87 1.84 -4.04 -25.70
N SER A 88 2.98 -3.61 -26.19
CA SER A 88 4.28 -4.17 -25.80
C SER A 88 5.36 -3.12 -25.69
N ILE A 89 6.32 -3.39 -24.81
CA ILE A 89 7.54 -2.58 -24.60
C ILE A 89 8.78 -3.44 -24.67
N TYR A 90 9.90 -2.81 -25.01
CA TYR A 90 11.22 -3.42 -25.05
C TYR A 90 11.96 -3.17 -23.75
N LEU A 91 12.56 -4.21 -23.17
CA LEU A 91 13.23 -4.18 -21.88
C LEU A 91 14.71 -4.59 -21.95
N GLY A 92 15.28 -4.70 -23.14
CA GLY A 92 16.64 -5.18 -23.32
C GLY A 92 17.74 -4.31 -22.72
N GLU A 93 17.41 -3.09 -22.32
CA GLU A 93 18.36 -2.19 -21.64
C GLU A 93 18.43 -2.42 -20.11
N LEU A 94 17.50 -3.20 -19.56
CA LEU A 94 17.44 -3.47 -18.13
C LEU A 94 18.23 -4.73 -17.79
N PRO A 95 19.15 -4.66 -16.80
CA PRO A 95 19.86 -5.85 -16.33
C PRO A 95 18.93 -6.85 -15.66
N SER A 96 19.37 -8.11 -15.59
CA SER A 96 18.66 -9.18 -14.88
C SER A 96 18.37 -8.78 -13.45
N GLY A 97 17.15 -9.05 -12.98
CA GLY A 97 16.76 -8.74 -11.63
C GLY A 97 15.25 -8.69 -11.43
N ILE A 98 14.86 -8.29 -10.22
CA ILE A 98 13.47 -8.10 -9.83
C ILE A 98 13.17 -6.60 -9.84
N TYR A 99 12.05 -6.25 -10.48
CA TYR A 99 11.59 -4.89 -10.65
C TYR A 99 10.14 -4.75 -10.22
N ILE A 100 9.73 -3.52 -9.97
CA ILE A 100 8.33 -3.14 -9.78
C ILE A 100 7.88 -2.42 -11.04
N PHE A 101 6.89 -2.99 -11.70
CA PHE A 101 6.22 -2.43 -12.86
C PHE A 101 5.01 -1.65 -12.41
N LYS A 102 4.99 -0.35 -12.67
CA LYS A 102 3.87 0.55 -12.40
C LYS A 102 3.23 0.96 -13.71
N LEU A 103 1.95 0.80 -13.81
CA LEU A 103 1.13 1.26 -14.93
C LEU A 103 0.13 2.29 -14.44
N GLU A 104 0.07 3.41 -15.12
CA GLU A 104 -0.97 4.42 -14.98
C GLU A 104 -1.72 4.58 -16.30
N GLN A 105 -3.04 4.56 -16.25
CA GLN A 105 -3.92 4.70 -17.40
C GLN A 105 -5.29 5.18 -16.94
N ASP A 106 -5.88 6.16 -17.62
CA ASP A 106 -7.19 6.74 -17.30
C ASP A 106 -7.30 7.23 -15.83
N GLY A 107 -6.23 7.81 -15.28
CA GLY A 107 -6.19 8.28 -13.91
C GLY A 107 -6.16 7.18 -12.85
N LYS A 108 -6.04 5.93 -13.25
CA LYS A 108 -5.89 4.76 -12.37
C LYS A 108 -4.48 4.23 -12.47
N ASN A 109 -3.99 3.66 -11.39
CA ASN A 109 -2.67 3.03 -11.38
C ASN A 109 -2.71 1.62 -10.78
N GLY A 110 -1.71 0.84 -11.12
CA GLY A 110 -1.52 -0.50 -10.59
C GLY A 110 -0.05 -0.87 -10.59
N LEU A 111 0.32 -1.79 -9.72
CA LEU A 111 1.67 -2.28 -9.53
C LEU A 111 1.71 -3.79 -9.76
N LYS A 112 2.77 -4.27 -10.39
CA LYS A 112 3.08 -5.69 -10.50
C LYS A 112 4.58 -5.95 -10.37
N ARG A 113 4.92 -7.09 -9.81
CA ARG A 113 6.30 -7.56 -9.81
C ARG A 113 6.70 -8.01 -11.22
N LEU A 114 7.86 -7.58 -11.68
CA LEU A 114 8.46 -7.95 -12.94
C LEU A 114 9.79 -8.65 -12.70
N VAL A 115 10.01 -9.76 -13.38
CA VAL A 115 11.27 -10.53 -13.29
C VAL A 115 11.95 -10.54 -14.65
N ILE A 116 13.18 -10.05 -14.72
CA ILE A 116 14.05 -10.12 -15.89
C ILE A 116 15.13 -11.16 -15.59
N PRO A 117 15.13 -12.27 -16.31
CA PRO A 117 16.07 -13.37 -16.09
C PRO A 117 17.51 -13.04 -16.47
#